data_46f2944c6656e1e3a4f117604d9c5843
#
_entry.id   46f2944c6656e1e3a4f117604d9c5843
#
_cell.length_a   1.000
_cell.length_b   1.000
_cell.length_c   1.000
_cell.angle_alpha   90.00
_cell.angle_beta   90.00
_cell.angle_gamma   90.00
#
_symmetry.space_group_name_H-M   'P 1'
#
loop_
_entity.id
_entity.type
_entity.pdbx_description
1 polymer ?
#
loop_
_entity_poly.entity_id
_entity_poly.type
_entity_poly.pdbx_seq_one_letter_code
_entity_poly.pdbx_strand_id
1 'polypeptide(L)'
;MAKKDRTFVRGVTSETYTLNQFRRSQLAAPRVRDDSIIVDTGDNAAHSGDSAKSRTWWRIGPGDEPFLTQTIQVHFVELPPRSANNGHGHQNEAAFYILEGRGYEIHDDKRYDWEKGDLAFVHTDSVHRHYNPYDERAVALVMKAKSTWMFMGLIQQGRSGPISRPDEFGERVDWSPVWTPGVEQMKKVVKPADGQWEYTPMGHVRDMNSPATKDHRQFSIDVFEVTTPAGGRTGKYWKMADEVLYVLDGDGYSLQWEVEAEIAEKYYARIAKEPTRHEFRKGDTVYVPQNTIAQHFAADGTPLHLLSVRNRIFRYLGYDNVHFLEDAPEYAARLASAASAQ
;
A
#
# COMPACT_ATOMS: atom_id res chain seq x y z
N MET A 1 -1.12 -20.08 -22.79
CA MET A 1 -2.06 -18.93 -22.80
C MET A 1 -1.23 -17.67 -23.00
N ALA A 2 -1.63 -16.77 -23.91
CA ALA A 2 -0.97 -15.49 -24.05
C ALA A 2 -1.08 -14.73 -22.72
N LYS A 3 0.03 -14.17 -22.25
CA LYS A 3 0.07 -13.35 -21.05
C LYS A 3 -0.89 -12.17 -21.26
N LYS A 4 -1.96 -12.07 -20.48
CA LYS A 4 -2.81 -10.88 -20.51
C LYS A 4 -1.97 -9.68 -20.08
N ASP A 5 -1.88 -8.66 -20.91
CA ASP A 5 -1.23 -7.43 -20.53
C ASP A 5 -1.99 -6.82 -19.34
N ARG A 6 -1.23 -6.40 -18.34
CA ARG A 6 -1.79 -5.74 -17.17
C ARG A 6 -2.18 -4.32 -17.55
N THR A 7 -3.46 -4.07 -17.72
CA THR A 7 -3.97 -2.73 -18.05
C THR A 7 -4.57 -2.10 -16.81
N PHE A 8 -3.99 -0.98 -16.40
CA PHE A 8 -4.50 -0.16 -15.30
C PHE A 8 -5.31 1.05 -15.77
N VAL A 9 -5.28 1.33 -17.07
CA VAL A 9 -6.00 2.44 -17.67
C VAL A 9 -7.33 1.95 -18.20
N ARG A 10 -8.40 2.60 -17.79
CA ARG A 10 -9.75 2.36 -18.33
C ARG A 10 -10.00 3.34 -19.45
N GLY A 11 -10.52 2.83 -20.60
CA GLY A 11 -11.05 3.69 -21.64
C GLY A 11 -12.29 4.42 -21.13
N VAL A 12 -12.36 5.73 -21.37
CA VAL A 12 -13.51 6.54 -21.03
C VAL A 12 -14.30 6.80 -22.29
N THR A 13 -15.43 6.11 -22.45
CA THR A 13 -16.34 6.30 -23.60
C THR A 13 -17.44 7.31 -23.28
N SER A 14 -17.86 7.36 -22.02
CA SER A 14 -18.75 8.35 -21.43
C SER A 14 -18.32 8.50 -19.98
N GLU A 15 -17.88 9.68 -19.59
CA GLU A 15 -17.37 9.92 -18.23
C GLU A 15 -18.34 9.46 -17.15
N THR A 16 -19.55 9.98 -17.19
CA THR A 16 -20.56 9.68 -16.16
C THR A 16 -20.89 8.20 -16.09
N TYR A 17 -21.09 7.55 -17.24
CA TYR A 17 -21.40 6.13 -17.29
C TYR A 17 -20.22 5.28 -16.77
N THR A 18 -19.01 5.57 -17.24
CA THR A 18 -17.81 4.82 -16.87
C THR A 18 -17.49 4.93 -15.38
N LEU A 19 -17.58 6.14 -14.81
CA LEU A 19 -17.34 6.36 -13.39
C LEU A 19 -18.39 5.68 -12.51
N ASN A 20 -19.66 5.79 -12.84
CA ASN A 20 -20.73 5.13 -12.10
C ASN A 20 -20.64 3.61 -12.18
N GLN A 21 -20.28 3.06 -13.33
CA GLN A 21 -20.06 1.63 -13.49
C GLN A 21 -18.88 1.15 -12.65
N PHE A 22 -17.77 1.88 -12.67
CA PHE A 22 -16.60 1.56 -11.86
C PHE A 22 -16.94 1.61 -10.36
N ARG A 23 -17.63 2.65 -9.90
CA ARG A 23 -18.05 2.78 -8.51
C ARG A 23 -18.93 1.61 -8.07
N ARG A 24 -19.93 1.24 -8.87
CA ARG A 24 -20.77 0.08 -8.59
C ARG A 24 -19.95 -1.21 -8.50
N SER A 25 -18.98 -1.41 -9.39
CA SER A 25 -18.09 -2.57 -9.35
C SER A 25 -17.24 -2.61 -8.08
N GLN A 26 -16.71 -1.46 -7.63
CA GLN A 26 -15.98 -1.36 -6.37
C GLN A 26 -16.85 -1.71 -5.17
N LEU A 27 -18.07 -1.17 -5.13
CA LEU A 27 -19.00 -1.41 -4.02
C LEU A 27 -19.48 -2.86 -3.97
N ALA A 28 -19.60 -3.52 -5.11
CA ALA A 28 -19.98 -4.94 -5.21
C ALA A 28 -18.80 -5.89 -4.92
N ALA A 29 -17.55 -5.42 -4.99
CA ALA A 29 -16.39 -6.28 -4.76
C ALA A 29 -16.24 -6.66 -3.29
N PRO A 30 -15.73 -7.88 -3.00
CA PRO A 30 -15.39 -8.27 -1.62
C PRO A 30 -14.41 -7.30 -0.99
N ARG A 31 -14.67 -6.89 0.26
CA ARG A 31 -13.81 -5.98 1.02
C ARG A 31 -12.65 -6.67 1.70
N VAL A 32 -12.79 -7.96 1.97
CA VAL A 32 -11.78 -8.77 2.66
C VAL A 32 -11.27 -9.84 1.73
N ARG A 33 -9.95 -9.98 1.68
CA ARG A 33 -9.28 -11.05 0.96
C ARG A 33 -8.37 -11.81 1.92
N ASP A 34 -8.58 -13.10 2.00
CA ASP A 34 -7.85 -14.03 2.86
C ASP A 34 -6.77 -14.81 2.10
N ASP A 35 -6.04 -15.64 2.84
CA ASP A 35 -4.98 -16.47 2.26
C ASP A 35 -5.51 -17.58 1.33
N SER A 36 -6.79 -17.94 1.44
CA SER A 36 -7.39 -18.98 0.59
C SER A 36 -7.56 -18.52 -0.87
N ILE A 37 -7.52 -17.22 -1.13
CA ILE A 37 -7.65 -16.61 -2.45
C ILE A 37 -6.29 -16.16 -2.97
N ILE A 38 -5.29 -17.00 -2.86
CA ILE A 38 -3.96 -16.73 -3.41
C ILE A 38 -3.98 -17.04 -4.90
N VAL A 39 -3.71 -16.00 -5.70
CA VAL A 39 -3.48 -16.16 -7.13
C VAL A 39 -1.98 -16.08 -7.37
N ASP A 40 -1.35 -17.19 -7.64
CA ASP A 40 0.02 -17.19 -8.18
C ASP A 40 -0.07 -16.63 -9.59
N THR A 41 0.51 -15.46 -9.79
CA THR A 41 0.48 -14.79 -11.09
C THR A 41 1.37 -15.48 -12.13
N GLY A 42 2.16 -16.47 -11.73
CA GLY A 42 3.15 -17.11 -12.59
C GLY A 42 4.23 -16.14 -13.12
N ASP A 43 4.22 -14.89 -12.67
CA ASP A 43 5.16 -13.86 -13.13
C ASP A 43 6.61 -14.23 -12.83
N ASN A 44 6.81 -15.04 -11.83
CA ASN A 44 8.13 -15.51 -11.44
C ASN A 44 8.71 -16.52 -12.42
N ALA A 45 7.88 -17.39 -13.01
CA ALA A 45 8.33 -18.32 -14.03
C ALA A 45 8.77 -17.62 -15.32
N ALA A 46 8.20 -16.46 -15.64
CA ALA A 46 8.56 -15.67 -16.82
C ALA A 46 9.73 -14.71 -16.58
N HIS A 47 10.01 -14.37 -15.31
CA HIS A 47 11.05 -13.41 -14.91
C HIS A 47 12.21 -14.07 -14.18
N SER A 48 12.06 -15.31 -13.74
CA SER A 48 13.11 -16.09 -13.12
C SER A 48 13.96 -16.74 -14.20
N GLY A 49 15.17 -16.25 -14.43
CA GLY A 49 16.22 -17.12 -14.91
C GLY A 49 16.35 -18.30 -13.94
N ASP A 50 17.03 -19.37 -14.34
CA ASP A 50 17.17 -20.62 -13.57
C ASP A 50 17.64 -20.47 -12.11
N SER A 51 18.16 -19.30 -11.73
CA SER A 51 18.65 -18.98 -10.39
C SER A 51 17.67 -18.20 -9.51
N ALA A 52 16.58 -17.66 -10.04
CA ALA A 52 15.65 -16.86 -9.26
C ALA A 52 14.46 -17.71 -8.79
N LYS A 53 14.23 -17.75 -7.51
CA LYS A 53 13.24 -18.61 -6.84
C LYS A 53 12.16 -17.84 -6.10
N SER A 54 12.02 -16.52 -6.34
CA SER A 54 10.99 -15.72 -5.69
C SER A 54 9.59 -16.11 -6.15
N ARG A 55 8.60 -16.00 -5.27
CA ARG A 55 7.18 -16.20 -5.56
C ARG A 55 6.39 -14.94 -5.24
N THR A 56 5.33 -14.69 -5.99
CA THR A 56 4.47 -13.51 -5.84
C THR A 56 3.01 -13.91 -5.79
N TRP A 57 2.25 -13.39 -4.82
CA TRP A 57 0.81 -13.60 -4.70
C TRP A 57 0.10 -12.25 -4.63
N TRP A 58 -0.92 -12.09 -5.44
CA TRP A 58 -1.72 -10.88 -5.46
C TRP A 58 -2.79 -10.89 -4.39
N ARG A 59 -2.94 -9.76 -3.72
CA ARG A 59 -4.03 -9.48 -2.77
C ARG A 59 -5.01 -8.47 -3.31
N ILE A 60 -4.52 -7.31 -3.65
CA ILE A 60 -5.28 -6.20 -4.20
C ILE A 60 -4.50 -5.68 -5.39
N GLY A 61 -5.15 -5.56 -6.51
CA GLY A 61 -4.42 -5.12 -7.69
C GLY A 61 -5.28 -5.05 -8.93
N PRO A 62 -4.61 -4.73 -10.05
CA PRO A 62 -5.28 -4.65 -11.33
C PRO A 62 -5.66 -6.05 -11.79
N GLY A 63 -6.88 -6.19 -12.26
CA GLY A 63 -7.36 -7.42 -12.83
C GLY A 63 -8.87 -7.42 -12.97
N ASP A 64 -9.38 -8.50 -13.52
CA ASP A 64 -10.82 -8.75 -13.64
C ASP A 64 -11.43 -9.17 -12.29
N GLU A 65 -10.58 -9.35 -11.27
CA GLU A 65 -10.89 -9.96 -9.99
C GLU A 65 -10.78 -9.03 -8.80
N PRO A 66 -11.36 -9.45 -7.67
CA PRO A 66 -12.50 -8.78 -7.04
C PRO A 66 -12.13 -7.47 -6.36
N PHE A 67 -10.84 -7.16 -6.17
CA PHE A 67 -10.43 -5.89 -5.57
C PHE A 67 -10.09 -4.86 -6.64
N LEU A 68 -11.11 -4.17 -7.08
CA LEU A 68 -11.00 -3.14 -8.12
C LEU A 68 -10.46 -1.84 -7.53
N THR A 69 -9.15 -1.70 -7.46
CA THR A 69 -8.50 -0.44 -7.13
C THR A 69 -7.72 0.08 -8.33
N GLN A 70 -7.75 1.39 -8.52
CA GLN A 70 -6.94 2.10 -9.51
C GLN A 70 -5.77 2.84 -8.85
N THR A 71 -5.66 2.83 -7.54
CA THR A 71 -4.70 3.68 -6.83
C THR A 71 -3.63 2.90 -6.09
N ILE A 72 -3.98 1.74 -5.51
CA ILE A 72 -3.08 0.93 -4.69
C ILE A 72 -3.03 -0.49 -5.22
N GLN A 73 -1.86 -1.07 -5.19
CA GLN A 73 -1.59 -2.46 -5.52
C GLN A 73 -0.85 -3.10 -4.35
N VAL A 74 -1.33 -4.26 -3.89
CA VAL A 74 -0.74 -5.02 -2.78
C VAL A 74 -0.57 -6.47 -3.17
N HIS A 75 0.63 -7.00 -2.96
CA HIS A 75 0.96 -8.40 -3.21
C HIS A 75 2.03 -8.87 -2.25
N PHE A 76 2.17 -10.19 -2.09
CA PHE A 76 3.29 -10.77 -1.36
C PHE A 76 4.44 -11.11 -2.29
N VAL A 77 5.65 -11.00 -1.77
CA VAL A 77 6.85 -11.60 -2.34
C VAL A 77 7.49 -12.50 -1.31
N GLU A 78 7.75 -13.75 -1.68
CA GLU A 78 8.54 -14.70 -0.91
C GLU A 78 9.90 -14.91 -1.59
N LEU A 79 10.95 -14.83 -0.78
CA LEU A 79 12.29 -15.27 -1.12
C LEU A 79 12.58 -16.56 -0.33
N PRO A 80 12.59 -17.73 -0.98
CA PRO A 80 12.99 -18.97 -0.31
C PRO A 80 14.40 -18.90 0.28
N PRO A 81 14.78 -19.85 1.16
CA PRO A 81 16.14 -19.92 1.67
C PRO A 81 17.20 -19.92 0.58
N ARG A 82 18.31 -19.22 0.82
CA ARG A 82 19.48 -19.20 -0.08
C ARG A 82 19.14 -18.78 -1.53
N SER A 83 18.25 -17.80 -1.68
CA SER A 83 17.74 -17.38 -2.99
C SER A 83 17.79 -15.86 -3.22
N ALA A 84 17.47 -15.47 -4.43
CA ALA A 84 17.30 -14.08 -4.82
C ALA A 84 16.20 -13.97 -5.89
N ASN A 85 15.63 -12.78 -6.06
CA ASN A 85 14.81 -12.51 -7.23
C ASN A 85 15.66 -12.12 -8.43
N ASN A 86 15.05 -11.90 -9.58
CA ASN A 86 15.72 -11.32 -10.73
C ASN A 86 15.89 -9.82 -10.57
N GLY A 87 17.09 -9.32 -10.85
CA GLY A 87 17.34 -7.89 -10.94
C GLY A 87 16.55 -7.25 -12.09
N HIS A 88 15.94 -6.12 -11.81
CA HIS A 88 15.18 -5.32 -12.78
C HIS A 88 15.11 -3.86 -12.33
N GLY A 89 14.69 -2.99 -13.23
CA GLY A 89 14.44 -1.59 -12.93
C GLY A 89 13.01 -1.21 -13.25
N HIS A 90 12.46 -0.26 -12.49
CA HIS A 90 11.18 0.36 -12.81
C HIS A 90 11.09 1.79 -12.25
N GLN A 91 10.29 2.63 -12.92
CA GLN A 91 10.08 4.00 -12.48
C GLN A 91 9.17 4.10 -11.26
N ASN A 92 8.13 3.29 -11.18
CA ASN A 92 7.23 3.33 -10.03
C ASN A 92 7.93 2.88 -8.75
N GLU A 93 7.64 3.56 -7.67
CA GLU A 93 8.10 3.17 -6.34
C GLU A 93 7.40 1.90 -5.82
N ALA A 94 8.04 1.24 -4.86
CA ALA A 94 7.45 0.17 -4.07
C ALA A 94 7.90 0.28 -2.62
N ALA A 95 7.03 -0.10 -1.68
CA ALA A 95 7.40 -0.32 -0.30
C ALA A 95 7.19 -1.79 0.07
N PHE A 96 8.11 -2.33 0.84
CA PHE A 96 8.16 -3.72 1.28
C PHE A 96 8.10 -3.74 2.81
N TYR A 97 6.96 -4.09 3.37
CA TYR A 97 6.88 -4.37 4.80
C TYR A 97 7.28 -5.83 5.04
N ILE A 98 8.34 -6.04 5.80
CA ILE A 98 8.91 -7.38 6.01
C ILE A 98 8.10 -8.12 7.08
N LEU A 99 7.35 -9.13 6.65
CA LEU A 99 6.50 -9.94 7.52
C LEU A 99 7.26 -11.07 8.21
N GLU A 100 8.20 -11.69 7.50
CA GLU A 100 8.98 -12.83 7.99
C GLU A 100 10.42 -12.75 7.48
N GLY A 101 11.36 -13.24 8.29
CA GLY A 101 12.75 -13.42 7.91
C GLY A 101 13.53 -12.12 7.81
N ARG A 102 14.62 -12.19 7.09
CA ARG A 102 15.58 -11.11 6.86
C ARG A 102 16.31 -11.31 5.55
N GLY A 103 16.91 -10.24 5.04
CA GLY A 103 17.66 -10.27 3.80
C GLY A 103 18.31 -8.93 3.52
N TYR A 104 18.63 -8.71 2.27
CA TYR A 104 19.10 -7.42 1.80
C TYR A 104 18.66 -7.18 0.36
N GLU A 105 18.69 -5.94 -0.04
CA GLU A 105 18.53 -5.53 -1.43
C GLU A 105 19.74 -4.70 -1.88
N ILE A 106 20.00 -4.76 -3.16
CA ILE A 106 20.99 -3.89 -3.81
C ILE A 106 20.22 -2.98 -4.73
N HIS A 107 20.39 -1.68 -4.54
CA HIS A 107 19.88 -0.63 -5.43
C HIS A 107 21.06 0.18 -5.94
N ASP A 108 21.22 0.26 -7.27
CA ASP A 108 22.25 1.08 -7.90
C ASP A 108 23.62 0.88 -7.23
N ASP A 109 24.03 -0.38 -7.06
CA ASP A 109 25.27 -0.83 -6.41
C ASP A 109 25.39 -0.58 -4.91
N LYS A 110 24.35 -0.09 -4.24
CA LYS A 110 24.32 0.07 -2.79
C LYS A 110 23.48 -0.99 -2.11
N ARG A 111 24.01 -1.54 -1.01
CA ARG A 111 23.33 -2.57 -0.21
C ARG A 111 22.52 -1.96 0.92
N TYR A 112 21.30 -2.49 1.11
CA TYR A 112 20.38 -2.13 2.19
C TYR A 112 19.87 -3.41 2.86
N ASP A 113 20.22 -3.61 4.13
CA ASP A 113 19.79 -4.77 4.92
C ASP A 113 18.44 -4.51 5.57
N TRP A 114 17.58 -5.52 5.56
CA TRP A 114 16.24 -5.48 6.14
C TRP A 114 15.91 -6.78 6.89
N GLU A 115 15.01 -6.67 7.85
CA GLU A 115 14.51 -7.78 8.66
C GLU A 115 13.04 -7.58 9.04
N LYS A 116 12.43 -8.60 9.67
CA LYS A 116 11.01 -8.56 10.07
C LYS A 116 10.65 -7.27 10.82
N GLY A 117 9.59 -6.63 10.40
CA GLY A 117 9.06 -5.37 10.92
C GLY A 117 9.60 -4.13 10.22
N ASP A 118 10.65 -4.24 9.40
CA ASP A 118 11.17 -3.12 8.62
C ASP A 118 10.25 -2.76 7.46
N LEU A 119 10.32 -1.50 7.05
CA LEU A 119 9.74 -1.00 5.82
C LEU A 119 10.86 -0.58 4.87
N ALA A 120 11.11 -1.38 3.83
CA ALA A 120 12.13 -1.11 2.82
C ALA A 120 11.52 -0.49 1.57
N PHE A 121 12.24 0.42 0.92
CA PHE A 121 11.77 1.17 -0.24
C PHE A 121 12.58 0.86 -1.49
N VAL A 122 11.89 0.45 -2.53
CA VAL A 122 12.40 0.53 -3.90
C VAL A 122 11.99 1.89 -4.45
N HIS A 123 12.97 2.77 -4.60
CA HIS A 123 12.74 4.13 -5.06
C HIS A 123 12.56 4.22 -6.60
N THR A 124 12.08 5.35 -7.07
CA THR A 124 11.91 5.60 -8.50
C THR A 124 13.22 5.46 -9.28
N ASP A 125 13.12 4.92 -10.49
CA ASP A 125 14.23 4.76 -11.45
C ASP A 125 15.40 3.90 -10.94
N SER A 126 15.17 3.01 -9.96
CA SER A 126 16.24 2.16 -9.45
C SER A 126 16.33 0.82 -10.15
N VAL A 127 17.55 0.38 -10.42
CA VAL A 127 17.85 -1.02 -10.73
C VAL A 127 18.11 -1.73 -9.41
N HIS A 128 17.30 -2.73 -9.11
CA HIS A 128 17.35 -3.39 -7.81
C HIS A 128 17.24 -4.91 -7.90
N ARG A 129 17.72 -5.57 -6.86
CA ARG A 129 17.62 -7.02 -6.66
C ARG A 129 17.54 -7.33 -5.18
N HIS A 130 16.63 -8.23 -4.80
CA HIS A 130 16.45 -8.69 -3.42
C HIS A 130 17.13 -10.04 -3.21
N TYR A 131 17.74 -10.22 -2.04
CA TYR A 131 18.52 -11.40 -1.68
C TYR A 131 18.11 -11.94 -0.32
N ASN A 132 17.97 -13.25 -0.24
CA ASN A 132 17.86 -14.00 1.01
C ASN A 132 19.04 -14.98 1.12
N PRO A 133 20.15 -14.62 1.79
CA PRO A 133 21.30 -15.50 1.96
C PRO A 133 21.16 -16.48 3.13
N TYR A 134 20.03 -16.46 3.85
CA TYR A 134 19.79 -17.21 5.08
C TYR A 134 19.07 -18.53 4.81
N ASP A 135 19.00 -19.40 5.83
CA ASP A 135 18.36 -20.72 5.77
C ASP A 135 16.84 -20.66 6.01
N GLU A 136 16.33 -19.51 6.40
CA GLU A 136 14.91 -19.24 6.58
C GLU A 136 14.35 -18.50 5.36
N ARG A 137 13.05 -18.68 5.08
CA ARG A 137 12.37 -17.89 4.06
C ARG A 137 12.23 -16.42 4.51
N ALA A 138 12.13 -15.51 3.58
CA ALA A 138 11.73 -14.13 3.84
C ALA A 138 10.44 -13.82 3.07
N VAL A 139 9.50 -13.15 3.73
CA VAL A 139 8.21 -12.76 3.15
C VAL A 139 7.98 -11.28 3.37
N ALA A 140 7.66 -10.57 2.31
CA ALA A 140 7.32 -9.16 2.37
C ALA A 140 5.93 -8.89 1.76
N LEU A 141 5.20 -7.97 2.38
CA LEU A 141 4.02 -7.34 1.79
C LEU A 141 4.50 -6.15 0.94
N VAL A 142 4.24 -6.20 -0.35
CA VAL A 142 4.67 -5.16 -1.30
C VAL A 142 3.50 -4.26 -1.65
N MET A 143 3.69 -2.97 -1.48
CA MET A 143 2.68 -1.94 -1.67
C MET A 143 3.15 -0.94 -2.72
N LYS A 144 2.31 -0.63 -3.69
CA LYS A 144 2.65 0.25 -4.83
C LYS A 144 1.46 1.12 -5.23
N ALA A 145 1.75 2.34 -5.69
CA ALA A 145 0.80 3.20 -6.40
C ALA A 145 1.00 3.09 -7.93
N LYS A 146 1.30 1.89 -8.45
CA LYS A 146 1.77 1.68 -9.82
C LYS A 146 0.82 2.24 -10.89
N SER A 147 -0.48 2.11 -10.71
CA SER A 147 -1.47 2.65 -11.65
C SER A 147 -1.40 4.17 -11.80
N THR A 148 -1.11 4.90 -10.72
CA THR A 148 -0.90 6.35 -10.77
C THR A 148 0.30 6.71 -11.65
N TRP A 149 1.42 5.98 -11.48
CA TRP A 149 2.61 6.17 -12.30
C TRP A 149 2.35 5.87 -13.78
N MET A 150 1.60 4.80 -14.07
CA MET A 150 1.20 4.45 -15.44
C MET A 150 0.34 5.53 -16.07
N PHE A 151 -0.60 6.07 -15.31
CA PHE A 151 -1.48 7.15 -15.78
C PHE A 151 -0.68 8.41 -16.15
N MET A 152 0.39 8.71 -15.40
CA MET A 152 1.32 9.82 -15.69
C MET A 152 2.34 9.49 -16.80
N GLY A 153 2.31 8.30 -17.40
CA GLY A 153 3.29 7.87 -18.41
C GLY A 153 4.67 7.48 -17.83
N LEU A 154 4.77 7.29 -16.53
CA LEU A 154 6.00 6.98 -15.81
C LEU A 154 6.06 5.49 -15.45
N ILE A 155 6.17 4.63 -16.45
CA ILE A 155 6.10 3.17 -16.24
C ILE A 155 7.18 2.42 -17.03
N GLN A 156 8.32 3.00 -17.25
CA GLN A 156 9.41 2.23 -17.80
C GLN A 156 9.79 1.12 -16.82
N GLN A 157 9.80 -0.10 -17.30
CA GLN A 157 10.13 -1.29 -16.52
C GLN A 157 10.79 -2.33 -17.42
N GLY A 158 11.88 -2.93 -16.94
CA GLY A 158 12.56 -3.97 -17.68
C GLY A 158 13.76 -4.56 -16.96
N ARG A 159 14.34 -5.57 -17.58
CA ARG A 159 15.62 -6.12 -17.16
C ARG A 159 16.75 -5.21 -17.65
N SER A 160 17.87 -5.27 -16.94
CA SER A 160 19.13 -4.69 -17.41
C SER A 160 19.47 -5.22 -18.79
N GLY A 161 19.82 -4.33 -19.71
CA GLY A 161 20.17 -4.69 -21.08
C GLY A 161 20.23 -3.47 -22.02
N PRO A 162 20.64 -3.69 -23.27
CA PRO A 162 20.67 -2.62 -24.27
C PRO A 162 19.26 -2.17 -24.64
N ILE A 163 19.13 -0.93 -25.11
CA ILE A 163 17.89 -0.41 -25.69
C ILE A 163 17.58 -1.12 -27.02
N SER A 164 16.29 -1.12 -27.39
CA SER A 164 15.84 -1.86 -28.59
C SER A 164 16.28 -1.27 -29.92
N ARG A 165 16.64 0.04 -29.94
CA ARG A 165 17.04 0.78 -31.13
C ARG A 165 18.29 1.61 -30.87
N PRO A 166 19.46 0.98 -30.60
CA PRO A 166 20.67 1.69 -30.19
C PRO A 166 21.16 2.69 -31.25
N ASP A 167 20.96 2.41 -32.52
CA ASP A 167 21.41 3.27 -33.64
C ASP A 167 20.63 4.57 -33.78
N GLU A 168 19.46 4.67 -33.11
CA GLU A 168 18.63 5.88 -33.13
C GLU A 168 18.93 6.84 -31.96
N PHE A 169 19.77 6.44 -31.01
CA PHE A 169 20.04 7.19 -29.79
C PHE A 169 21.53 7.44 -29.62
N GLY A 170 21.87 8.56 -29.00
CA GLY A 170 23.24 8.94 -28.66
C GLY A 170 23.82 8.19 -27.46
N GLU A 171 24.83 8.76 -26.88
CA GLU A 171 25.52 8.18 -25.72
C GLU A 171 24.62 8.08 -24.49
N ARG A 172 24.94 7.09 -23.67
CA ARG A 172 24.29 6.91 -22.36
C ARG A 172 24.71 8.00 -21.39
N VAL A 173 23.74 8.70 -20.82
CA VAL A 173 23.95 9.70 -19.78
C VAL A 173 23.32 9.28 -18.47
N ASP A 174 23.77 9.85 -17.37
CA ASP A 174 23.18 9.60 -16.06
C ASP A 174 21.73 10.12 -16.00
N TRP A 175 20.85 9.41 -15.31
CA TRP A 175 19.43 9.76 -15.14
C TRP A 175 19.17 10.71 -13.96
N SER A 176 20.04 10.67 -12.95
CA SER A 176 19.86 11.38 -11.68
C SER A 176 19.70 12.92 -11.78
N PRO A 177 20.21 13.62 -12.80
CA PRO A 177 19.98 15.06 -12.92
C PRO A 177 18.51 15.50 -13.02
N VAL A 178 17.59 14.59 -13.36
CA VAL A 178 16.14 14.90 -13.39
C VAL A 178 15.46 14.71 -12.03
N TRP A 179 16.16 14.15 -11.06
CA TRP A 179 15.63 14.01 -9.70
C TRP A 179 15.71 15.32 -8.91
N THR A 180 14.85 15.46 -7.92
CA THR A 180 14.98 16.54 -6.94
C THR A 180 16.32 16.38 -6.20
N PRO A 181 17.15 17.44 -6.10
CA PRO A 181 18.42 17.35 -5.39
C PRO A 181 18.25 16.85 -3.94
N GLY A 182 19.13 15.96 -3.52
CA GLY A 182 19.17 15.42 -2.16
C GLY A 182 18.36 14.15 -1.94
N VAL A 183 17.56 13.71 -2.92
CA VAL A 183 16.73 12.50 -2.75
C VAL A 183 17.55 11.20 -2.64
N GLU A 184 18.77 11.15 -3.19
CA GLU A 184 19.63 9.97 -3.10
C GLU A 184 20.08 9.68 -1.66
N GLN A 185 20.19 10.71 -0.81
CA GLN A 185 20.61 10.59 0.58
C GLN A 185 19.47 10.18 1.51
N MET A 186 18.24 10.23 1.02
CA MET A 186 17.07 9.87 1.83
C MET A 186 17.08 8.39 2.21
N LYS A 187 16.50 8.10 3.38
CA LYS A 187 16.42 6.78 3.99
C LYS A 187 15.63 5.80 3.11
N LYS A 188 16.15 4.60 2.91
CA LYS A 188 15.55 3.53 2.11
C LYS A 188 15.06 2.33 2.92
N VAL A 189 15.44 2.24 4.18
CA VAL A 189 14.92 1.24 5.12
C VAL A 189 14.55 1.94 6.41
N VAL A 190 13.32 1.80 6.83
CA VAL A 190 12.77 2.33 8.07
C VAL A 190 12.64 1.19 9.06
N LYS A 191 13.29 1.33 10.20
CA LYS A 191 13.21 0.37 11.29
C LYS A 191 12.00 0.66 12.19
N PRO A 192 11.42 -0.35 12.87
CA PRO A 192 10.36 -0.11 13.86
C PRO A 192 10.73 0.92 14.92
N ALA A 193 12.03 1.00 15.27
CA ALA A 193 12.54 1.96 16.25
C ALA A 193 12.66 3.40 15.73
N ASP A 194 12.57 3.62 14.43
CA ASP A 194 12.63 4.97 13.84
C ASP A 194 11.33 5.74 14.04
N GLY A 195 10.18 5.06 14.13
CA GLY A 195 8.87 5.66 14.37
C GLY A 195 8.46 5.58 15.82
N GLN A 196 7.78 6.61 16.31
CA GLN A 196 7.18 6.63 17.64
C GLN A 196 5.69 6.31 17.58
N TRP A 197 5.21 5.64 18.61
CA TRP A 197 3.78 5.39 18.80
C TRP A 197 3.10 6.60 19.45
N GLU A 198 2.06 7.09 18.82
CA GLU A 198 1.29 8.24 19.29
C GLU A 198 -0.20 7.90 19.36
N TYR A 199 -0.89 8.48 20.34
CA TYR A 199 -2.34 8.42 20.40
C TYR A 199 -2.93 9.55 19.54
N THR A 200 -3.73 9.15 18.57
CA THR A 200 -4.39 10.03 17.60
C THR A 200 -5.89 9.75 17.60
N PRO A 201 -6.71 10.57 16.95
CA PRO A 201 -8.13 10.25 16.76
C PRO A 201 -8.38 8.88 16.10
N MET A 202 -7.44 8.35 15.33
CA MET A 202 -7.51 7.01 14.74
C MET A 202 -7.36 5.90 15.79
N GLY A 203 -6.52 6.11 16.80
CA GLY A 203 -6.12 5.14 17.82
C GLY A 203 -4.65 5.30 18.17
N HIS A 204 -3.97 4.24 18.55
CA HIS A 204 -2.54 4.23 18.81
C HIS A 204 -1.80 3.91 17.51
N VAL A 205 -1.12 4.90 16.95
CA VAL A 205 -0.58 4.92 15.58
C VAL A 205 0.93 5.09 15.59
N ARG A 206 1.61 4.39 14.69
CA ARG A 206 3.01 4.63 14.34
C ARG A 206 3.12 5.01 12.87
N ASP A 207 3.69 6.18 12.61
CA ASP A 207 3.97 6.64 11.25
C ASP A 207 5.24 5.94 10.73
N MET A 208 5.08 5.08 9.74
CA MET A 208 6.19 4.40 9.08
C MET A 208 6.64 5.13 7.81
N ASN A 209 5.74 5.82 7.14
CA ASN A 209 6.03 6.67 5.99
C ASN A 209 4.86 7.59 5.66
N SER A 210 5.07 8.88 5.78
CA SER A 210 4.08 9.91 5.42
C SER A 210 4.77 11.21 4.99
N PRO A 211 4.02 12.24 4.63
CA PRO A 211 4.59 13.58 4.42
C PRO A 211 5.29 14.18 5.65
N ALA A 212 5.07 13.65 6.85
CA ALA A 212 5.79 14.07 8.05
C ALA A 212 7.21 13.49 8.13
N THR A 213 7.44 12.32 7.54
CA THR A 213 8.74 11.64 7.47
C THR A 213 9.55 12.14 6.27
N LYS A 214 10.08 13.36 6.38
CA LYS A 214 10.67 14.11 5.26
C LYS A 214 11.98 13.54 4.71
N ASP A 215 12.63 12.64 5.43
CA ASP A 215 13.89 12.01 5.07
C ASP A 215 13.74 10.64 4.41
N HIS A 216 12.50 10.17 4.18
CA HIS A 216 12.22 8.88 3.55
C HIS A 216 12.14 8.97 2.04
N ARG A 217 12.80 8.04 1.34
CA ARG A 217 12.83 7.93 -0.13
C ARG A 217 11.62 7.18 -0.67
N GLN A 218 10.42 7.63 -0.29
CA GLN A 218 9.14 7.08 -0.75
C GLN A 218 8.09 8.20 -0.80
N PHE A 219 7.58 8.52 -1.98
CA PHE A 219 6.73 9.69 -2.22
C PHE A 219 5.31 9.34 -2.67
N SER A 220 5.05 8.09 -3.06
CA SER A 220 3.77 7.72 -3.69
C SER A 220 2.75 7.10 -2.75
N ILE A 221 3.17 6.56 -1.60
CA ILE A 221 2.27 5.94 -0.62
C ILE A 221 2.58 6.38 0.81
N ASP A 222 1.55 6.38 1.65
CA ASP A 222 1.64 6.54 3.10
C ASP A 222 1.42 5.20 3.76
N VAL A 223 2.20 4.91 4.81
CA VAL A 223 2.15 3.66 5.55
C VAL A 223 2.15 3.93 7.04
N PHE A 224 1.13 3.42 7.73
CA PHE A 224 0.98 3.55 9.19
C PHE A 224 0.73 2.19 9.81
N GLU A 225 1.21 1.98 11.02
CA GLU A 225 0.72 0.92 11.88
C GLU A 225 -0.32 1.48 12.84
N VAL A 226 -1.39 0.73 13.07
CA VAL A 226 -2.47 1.11 13.98
C VAL A 226 -2.75 -0.05 14.91
N THR A 227 -2.75 0.20 16.22
CA THR A 227 -3.12 -0.80 17.21
C THR A 227 -4.38 -0.38 17.96
N THR A 228 -5.20 -1.39 18.28
CA THR A 228 -6.44 -1.23 19.05
C THR A 228 -6.46 -2.32 20.12
N PRO A 229 -6.78 -2.02 21.38
CA PRO A 229 -6.88 -3.04 22.42
C PRO A 229 -7.99 -4.04 22.13
N ALA A 230 -7.94 -5.20 22.75
CA ALA A 230 -8.97 -6.24 22.65
C ALA A 230 -10.36 -5.67 23.00
N GLY A 231 -11.37 -5.96 22.19
CA GLY A 231 -12.71 -5.41 22.29
C GLY A 231 -12.83 -3.90 22.01
N GLY A 232 -11.72 -3.24 21.67
CA GLY A 232 -11.67 -1.82 21.34
C GLY A 232 -12.00 -1.52 19.87
N ARG A 233 -11.89 -0.26 19.51
CA ARG A 233 -12.15 0.19 18.14
C ARG A 233 -11.29 1.38 17.75
N THR A 234 -11.06 1.55 16.45
CA THR A 234 -10.47 2.78 15.90
C THR A 234 -11.46 3.95 15.97
N GLY A 235 -11.00 5.15 15.72
CA GLY A 235 -11.87 6.26 15.37
C GLY A 235 -12.74 5.90 14.15
N LYS A 236 -13.91 6.53 14.07
CA LYS A 236 -14.77 6.50 12.88
C LYS A 236 -14.36 7.64 11.98
N TYR A 237 -13.90 7.33 10.79
CA TYR A 237 -13.28 8.33 9.92
C TYR A 237 -13.85 8.31 8.51
N TRP A 238 -13.79 9.47 7.88
CA TRP A 238 -14.14 9.69 6.48
C TRP A 238 -12.97 10.35 5.76
N LYS A 239 -12.57 9.80 4.64
CA LYS A 239 -11.56 10.36 3.76
C LYS A 239 -11.88 10.08 2.30
N MET A 240 -11.31 10.87 1.41
CA MET A 240 -11.50 10.70 -0.01
C MET A 240 -10.60 9.60 -0.60
N ALA A 241 -9.40 9.41 -0.07
CA ALA A 241 -8.48 8.37 -0.50
C ALA A 241 -9.02 6.97 -0.17
N ASP A 242 -8.81 6.01 -1.06
CA ASP A 242 -8.95 4.60 -0.70
C ASP A 242 -7.82 4.16 0.24
N GLU A 243 -8.03 3.03 0.88
CA GLU A 243 -7.09 2.48 1.85
C GLU A 243 -7.08 0.96 1.76
N VAL A 244 -5.91 0.42 1.93
CA VAL A 244 -5.71 -1.01 2.13
C VAL A 244 -5.18 -1.21 3.53
N LEU A 245 -5.86 -2.07 4.30
CA LEU A 245 -5.39 -2.52 5.60
C LEU A 245 -4.92 -3.96 5.48
N TYR A 246 -3.74 -4.26 6.01
CA TYR A 246 -3.28 -5.62 6.22
C TYR A 246 -3.32 -5.94 7.71
N VAL A 247 -3.93 -7.07 8.07
CA VAL A 247 -4.07 -7.49 9.48
C VAL A 247 -2.80 -8.20 9.92
N LEU A 248 -1.92 -7.45 10.59
CA LEU A 248 -0.65 -7.97 11.12
C LEU A 248 -0.87 -8.94 12.28
N ASP A 249 -1.85 -8.66 13.14
CA ASP A 249 -2.23 -9.52 14.25
C ASP A 249 -3.65 -9.23 14.74
N GLY A 250 -4.29 -10.24 15.35
CA GLY A 250 -5.65 -10.15 15.87
C GLY A 250 -6.72 -10.43 14.83
N ASP A 251 -7.95 -10.50 15.31
CA ASP A 251 -9.17 -10.69 14.53
C ASP A 251 -10.13 -9.54 14.81
N GLY A 252 -11.09 -9.32 13.91
CA GLY A 252 -12.06 -8.25 14.10
C GLY A 252 -12.97 -8.05 12.91
N TYR A 253 -13.52 -6.84 12.80
CA TYR A 253 -14.36 -6.47 11.68
C TYR A 253 -14.26 -4.99 11.34
N SER A 254 -14.58 -4.67 10.10
CA SER A 254 -14.71 -3.31 9.58
C SER A 254 -16.18 -2.99 9.35
N LEU A 255 -16.64 -1.86 9.88
CA LEU A 255 -17.90 -1.24 9.47
C LEU A 255 -17.58 -0.17 8.43
N GLN A 256 -18.27 -0.25 7.29
CA GLN A 256 -18.09 0.69 6.18
C GLN A 256 -19.44 1.28 5.76
N TRP A 257 -19.54 2.61 5.77
CA TRP A 257 -20.70 3.35 5.31
C TRP A 257 -20.45 3.93 3.94
N GLU A 258 -21.33 3.64 3.01
CA GLU A 258 -21.31 4.25 1.69
C GLU A 258 -21.67 5.73 1.79
N VAL A 259 -21.01 6.54 0.94
CA VAL A 259 -21.26 7.98 0.83
C VAL A 259 -21.59 8.32 -0.62
N GLU A 260 -22.79 8.85 -0.85
CA GLU A 260 -23.23 9.37 -2.12
C GLU A 260 -23.04 10.88 -2.19
N ALA A 261 -22.68 11.39 -3.35
CA ALA A 261 -22.61 12.81 -3.62
C ALA A 261 -23.96 13.37 -4.07
N GLU A 262 -24.49 14.30 -3.31
CA GLU A 262 -25.64 15.12 -3.74
C GLU A 262 -25.12 16.46 -4.26
N ILE A 263 -25.41 16.77 -5.50
CA ILE A 263 -25.02 18.03 -6.16
C ILE A 263 -26.24 18.93 -6.22
N ALA A 264 -26.21 20.01 -5.44
CA ALA A 264 -27.23 21.06 -5.46
C ALA A 264 -26.53 22.41 -5.68
N GLU A 265 -26.71 23.42 -4.81
CA GLU A 265 -25.95 24.68 -4.88
C GLU A 265 -24.47 24.50 -4.52
N LYS A 266 -24.10 23.37 -3.88
CA LYS A 266 -22.74 22.85 -3.65
C LYS A 266 -22.77 21.33 -3.53
N TYR A 267 -21.62 20.71 -3.30
CA TYR A 267 -21.54 19.27 -3.03
C TYR A 267 -21.95 18.99 -1.57
N TYR A 268 -22.83 18.02 -1.42
CA TYR A 268 -23.23 17.45 -0.12
C TYR A 268 -22.91 15.96 -0.09
N ALA A 269 -22.62 15.44 1.08
CA ALA A 269 -22.51 13.99 1.31
C ALA A 269 -23.83 13.44 1.86
N ARG A 270 -24.30 12.36 1.27
CA ARG A 270 -25.36 11.51 1.81
C ARG A 270 -24.76 10.21 2.31
N ILE A 271 -24.79 10.02 3.62
CA ILE A 271 -24.18 8.85 4.28
C ILE A 271 -25.25 7.76 4.40
N ALA A 272 -24.91 6.53 4.05
CA ALA A 272 -25.78 5.38 4.25
C ALA A 272 -26.18 5.27 5.73
N LYS A 273 -27.46 4.95 6.01
CA LYS A 273 -27.97 4.81 7.38
C LYS A 273 -27.32 3.64 8.10
N GLU A 274 -27.13 2.54 7.40
CA GLU A 274 -26.55 1.31 7.94
C GLU A 274 -25.19 1.04 7.26
N PRO A 275 -24.19 0.58 8.02
CA PRO A 275 -22.91 0.15 7.44
C PRO A 275 -23.01 -1.27 6.89
N THR A 276 -22.08 -1.59 6.00
CA THR A 276 -21.76 -2.99 5.69
C THR A 276 -20.69 -3.48 6.64
N ARG A 277 -20.86 -4.67 7.21
CA ARG A 277 -19.90 -5.32 8.10
C ARG A 277 -19.05 -6.32 7.33
N HIS A 278 -17.74 -6.26 7.54
CA HIS A 278 -16.74 -7.13 6.91
C HIS A 278 -15.85 -7.73 7.99
N GLU A 279 -15.99 -9.02 8.24
CA GLU A 279 -15.15 -9.76 9.18
C GLU A 279 -13.76 -9.97 8.58
N PHE A 280 -12.74 -9.95 9.42
CA PHE A 280 -11.35 -10.22 9.03
C PHE A 280 -10.58 -10.87 10.19
N ARG A 281 -9.47 -11.51 9.84
CA ARG A 281 -8.54 -12.15 10.76
C ARG A 281 -7.10 -11.86 10.37
N LYS A 282 -6.16 -12.25 11.21
CA LYS A 282 -4.73 -12.16 10.92
C LYS A 282 -4.39 -12.71 9.54
N GLY A 283 -3.62 -11.93 8.77
CA GLY A 283 -3.20 -12.26 7.42
C GLY A 283 -4.15 -11.77 6.32
N ASP A 284 -5.36 -11.34 6.67
CA ASP A 284 -6.30 -10.79 5.69
C ASP A 284 -5.91 -9.39 5.23
N THR A 285 -6.39 -9.04 4.06
CA THR A 285 -6.29 -7.70 3.49
C THR A 285 -7.70 -7.12 3.36
N VAL A 286 -7.92 -5.95 3.96
CA VAL A 286 -9.21 -5.25 3.96
C VAL A 286 -9.12 -4.03 3.07
N TYR A 287 -10.05 -3.86 2.14
CA TYR A 287 -10.13 -2.70 1.28
C TYR A 287 -11.22 -1.73 1.73
N VAL A 288 -10.85 -0.47 1.86
CA VAL A 288 -11.78 0.65 2.10
C VAL A 288 -11.78 1.52 0.84
N PRO A 289 -12.88 1.52 0.05
CA PRO A 289 -12.96 2.31 -1.18
C PRO A 289 -12.85 3.81 -0.93
N GLN A 290 -12.58 4.55 -2.01
CA GLN A 290 -12.63 6.01 -2.00
C GLN A 290 -13.98 6.50 -1.47
N ASN A 291 -13.99 7.66 -0.81
CA ASN A 291 -15.20 8.31 -0.32
C ASN A 291 -16.10 7.36 0.51
N THR A 292 -15.48 6.63 1.45
CA THR A 292 -16.16 5.69 2.34
C THR A 292 -15.84 6.06 3.78
N ILE A 293 -16.85 6.01 4.66
CA ILE A 293 -16.65 6.12 6.10
C ILE A 293 -16.34 4.73 6.63
N ALA A 294 -15.32 4.60 7.48
CA ALA A 294 -14.91 3.33 8.04
C ALA A 294 -14.63 3.42 9.55
N GLN A 295 -14.78 2.30 10.23
CA GLN A 295 -14.38 2.07 11.62
C GLN A 295 -14.03 0.59 11.80
N HIS A 296 -12.93 0.31 12.49
CA HIS A 296 -12.44 -1.06 12.68
C HIS A 296 -12.51 -1.44 14.14
N PHE A 297 -12.90 -2.68 14.39
CA PHE A 297 -13.15 -3.22 15.72
C PHE A 297 -12.27 -4.45 15.95
N ALA A 298 -11.60 -4.48 17.09
CA ALA A 298 -10.90 -5.67 17.56
C ALA A 298 -11.91 -6.67 18.16
N ALA A 299 -11.69 -7.96 17.94
CA ALA A 299 -12.44 -8.98 18.64
C ALA A 299 -12.13 -8.98 20.16
N ASP A 300 -13.05 -9.53 20.95
CA ASP A 300 -12.79 -9.72 22.37
C ASP A 300 -11.61 -10.66 22.59
N GLY A 301 -10.72 -10.31 23.51
CA GLY A 301 -9.61 -11.16 23.94
C GLY A 301 -8.29 -11.01 23.17
N THR A 302 -8.28 -10.37 21.98
CA THR A 302 -7.04 -10.18 21.21
C THR A 302 -6.91 -8.74 20.71
N PRO A 303 -5.80 -8.04 20.98
CA PRO A 303 -5.54 -6.74 20.39
C PRO A 303 -5.45 -6.84 18.86
N LEU A 304 -5.90 -5.81 18.17
CA LEU A 304 -5.82 -5.71 16.73
C LEU A 304 -4.58 -4.86 16.34
N HIS A 305 -3.81 -5.35 15.37
CA HIS A 305 -2.69 -4.65 14.79
C HIS A 305 -2.83 -4.60 13.26
N LEU A 306 -2.98 -3.43 12.72
CA LEU A 306 -3.19 -3.18 11.30
C LEU A 306 -2.02 -2.41 10.69
N LEU A 307 -1.70 -2.73 9.45
CA LEU A 307 -0.85 -1.90 8.58
C LEU A 307 -1.79 -1.17 7.60
N SER A 308 -1.87 0.14 7.69
CA SER A 308 -2.68 1.01 6.83
C SER A 308 -1.84 1.56 5.69
N VAL A 309 -2.34 1.45 4.47
CA VAL A 309 -1.67 1.91 3.26
C VAL A 309 -2.60 2.81 2.45
N ARG A 310 -2.11 3.99 2.06
CA ARG A 310 -2.87 4.97 1.27
C ARG A 310 -2.02 5.51 0.13
N ASN A 311 -2.67 5.88 -1.00
CA ASN A 311 -1.98 6.56 -2.08
C ASN A 311 -1.83 8.06 -1.76
N ARG A 312 -0.61 8.56 -1.72
CA ARG A 312 -0.29 9.96 -1.41
C ARG A 312 -0.76 10.95 -2.48
N ILE A 313 -1.14 10.49 -3.68
CA ILE A 313 -1.62 11.36 -4.75
C ILE A 313 -2.81 12.22 -4.30
N PHE A 314 -3.67 11.70 -3.43
CA PHE A 314 -4.84 12.41 -2.93
C PHE A 314 -4.48 13.71 -2.21
N ARG A 315 -3.32 13.77 -1.55
CA ARG A 315 -2.80 15.01 -0.95
C ARG A 315 -2.64 16.12 -1.98
N TYR A 316 -2.05 15.79 -3.11
CA TYR A 316 -1.79 16.76 -4.18
C TYR A 316 -3.06 17.17 -4.94
N LEU A 317 -4.13 16.39 -4.78
CA LEU A 317 -5.47 16.72 -5.27
C LEU A 317 -6.31 17.51 -4.26
N GLY A 318 -5.77 17.85 -3.09
CA GLY A 318 -6.47 18.59 -2.04
C GLY A 318 -7.32 17.72 -1.10
N TYR A 319 -7.11 16.39 -1.09
CA TYR A 319 -7.85 15.43 -0.27
C TYR A 319 -6.98 14.76 0.79
N ASP A 320 -6.10 15.53 1.44
CA ASP A 320 -5.18 15.00 2.48
C ASP A 320 -5.85 14.83 3.84
N ASN A 321 -6.99 15.47 4.06
CA ASN A 321 -7.65 15.46 5.35
C ASN A 321 -8.38 14.14 5.62
N VAL A 322 -8.23 13.65 6.84
CA VAL A 322 -9.05 12.57 7.41
C VAL A 322 -10.00 13.20 8.41
N HIS A 323 -11.29 13.19 8.09
CA HIS A 323 -12.33 13.73 8.97
C HIS A 323 -12.80 12.66 9.95
N PHE A 324 -12.60 12.88 11.25
CA PHE A 324 -13.07 11.99 12.29
C PHE A 324 -14.48 12.38 12.73
N LEU A 325 -15.42 11.41 12.61
CA LEU A 325 -16.78 11.54 13.13
C LEU A 325 -16.86 11.08 14.60
N GLU A 326 -15.97 10.15 14.98
CA GLU A 326 -15.79 9.69 16.35
C GLU A 326 -14.30 9.44 16.59
N ASP A 327 -13.79 9.87 17.72
CA ASP A 327 -12.43 9.57 18.15
C ASP A 327 -12.32 8.13 18.67
N ALA A 328 -11.14 7.53 18.55
CA ALA A 328 -10.82 6.28 19.23
C ALA A 328 -10.96 6.47 20.76
N PRO A 329 -11.53 5.48 21.49
CA PRO A 329 -11.80 5.61 22.92
C PRO A 329 -10.58 5.98 23.75
N GLU A 330 -9.41 5.43 23.42
CA GLU A 330 -8.16 5.66 24.13
C GLU A 330 -7.66 7.11 23.97
N TYR A 331 -7.86 7.69 22.79
CA TYR A 331 -7.53 9.09 22.52
C TYR A 331 -8.49 10.02 23.26
N ALA A 332 -9.79 9.77 23.17
CA ALA A 332 -10.81 10.55 23.88
C ALA A 332 -10.60 10.54 25.41
N ALA A 333 -10.26 9.38 25.99
CA ALA A 333 -9.97 9.25 27.41
C ALA A 333 -8.72 10.08 27.84
N ARG A 334 -7.68 10.13 27.00
CA ARG A 334 -6.50 10.96 27.26
C ARG A 334 -6.79 12.46 27.23
N LEU A 335 -7.60 12.90 26.26
CA LEU A 335 -8.04 14.30 26.20
C LEU A 335 -8.83 14.69 27.43
N ALA A 336 -9.77 13.85 27.88
CA ALA A 336 -10.55 14.09 29.09
C ALA A 336 -9.65 14.17 30.34
N SER A 337 -8.67 13.29 30.46
CA SER A 337 -7.71 13.31 31.58
C SER A 337 -6.84 14.56 31.59
N ALA A 338 -6.37 15.01 30.43
CA ALA A 338 -5.57 16.22 30.30
C ALA A 338 -6.37 17.49 30.64
N ALA A 339 -7.65 17.55 30.24
CA ALA A 339 -8.55 18.65 30.57
C ALA A 339 -8.89 18.73 32.09
N SER A 340 -8.91 17.56 32.75
CA SER A 340 -9.18 17.50 34.22
C SER A 340 -7.97 17.85 35.08
N ALA A 341 -6.77 17.89 34.50
CA ALA A 341 -5.50 18.21 35.18
C ALA A 341 -5.11 19.68 35.07
N GLN A 342 -5.86 20.48 34.31
CA GLN A 342 -5.75 21.96 34.21
C GLN A 342 -6.76 22.66 35.10
#